data_87a4a348b4be4b63ae3e697239dd1bf8
#
_entry.id   87a4a348b4be4b63ae3e697239dd1bf8
#
_cell.length_a   1.000
_cell.length_b   1.000
_cell.length_c   1.000
_cell.angle_alpha   90.00
_cell.angle_beta   90.00
_cell.angle_gamma   90.00
#
_symmetry.space_group_name_H-M   'P 1'
#
loop_
_entity.id
_entity.type
_entity.pdbx_description
1 polymer ?
#
loop_
_entity_poly.entity_id
_entity_poly.type
_entity_poly.pdbx_seq_one_letter_code
_entity_poly.pdbx_strand_id
1 'polypeptide(L)'
;MPVYRLNPKEISFPNPVLAEEDGLLAVGGDLCVERLLLAYTHGIFPWYSPGEEIMWWCPKRRFVIIPEEIHISRSMNKYIRRHTYRFQLNRDFGDTMHRCRAKREFEEGTWITDEMEEAYCRLNREGYALSLEVFEGDELAGGLYGVSIGRCFFGESMFSEKENGSKAALIALARMLEENGFLMIDCQFHTP
;
A
#
# COMPACT_ATOMS: atom_id res chain seq x y z
N MET A 1 -1.55 -12.00 24.48
CA MET A 1 -0.34 -12.88 24.44
C MET A 1 0.89 -11.98 24.34
N PRO A 2 2.12 -12.45 24.62
CA PRO A 2 3.27 -11.55 24.54
C PRO A 2 3.57 -11.16 23.10
N VAL A 3 3.72 -9.86 22.85
CA VAL A 3 4.22 -9.34 21.57
C VAL A 3 5.67 -9.81 21.38
N TYR A 4 5.99 -10.35 20.22
CA TYR A 4 7.30 -10.89 19.92
C TYR A 4 8.27 -9.76 19.56
N ARG A 5 9.54 -9.89 20.01
CA ARG A 5 10.61 -8.98 19.61
C ARG A 5 11.48 -9.65 18.54
N LEU A 6 11.58 -9.00 17.39
CA LEU A 6 12.39 -9.50 16.29
C LEU A 6 13.89 -9.24 16.55
N ASN A 7 14.71 -10.24 16.21
CA ASN A 7 16.15 -10.08 16.17
C ASN A 7 16.54 -9.39 14.84
N PRO A 8 17.22 -8.22 14.86
CA PRO A 8 17.62 -7.55 13.63
C PRO A 8 18.63 -8.36 12.78
N LYS A 9 19.34 -9.30 13.39
CA LYS A 9 20.33 -10.15 12.68
C LYS A 9 19.72 -11.41 12.03
N GLU A 10 18.45 -11.68 12.27
CA GLU A 10 17.77 -12.88 11.77
C GLU A 10 16.49 -12.50 11.03
N ILE A 11 16.39 -12.89 9.77
CA ILE A 11 15.20 -12.64 8.95
C ILE A 11 14.18 -13.74 9.22
N SER A 12 13.36 -13.51 10.24
CA SER A 12 12.30 -14.45 10.65
C SER A 12 11.13 -13.70 11.25
N PHE A 13 9.95 -14.32 11.23
CA PHE A 13 8.75 -13.87 11.92
C PHE A 13 8.14 -15.01 12.73
N PRO A 14 7.47 -14.71 13.85
CA PRO A 14 6.59 -15.67 14.49
C PRO A 14 5.46 -16.08 13.56
N ASN A 15 4.82 -17.22 13.86
CA ASN A 15 3.66 -17.64 13.06
C ASN A 15 2.55 -16.57 13.12
N PRO A 16 2.01 -16.10 11.97
CA PRO A 16 0.96 -15.08 11.91
C PRO A 16 -0.28 -15.38 12.76
N VAL A 17 -0.59 -16.66 12.98
CA VAL A 17 -1.70 -17.09 13.85
C VAL A 17 -1.56 -16.60 15.30
N LEU A 18 -0.34 -16.27 15.71
CA LEU A 18 -0.02 -15.78 17.06
C LEU A 18 -0.22 -14.26 17.22
N ALA A 19 -0.68 -13.56 16.19
CA ALA A 19 -1.01 -12.13 16.30
C ALA A 19 -2.10 -11.91 17.36
N GLU A 20 -2.00 -10.79 18.07
CA GLU A 20 -3.00 -10.33 19.04
C GLU A 20 -4.37 -10.12 18.38
N GLU A 21 -5.39 -9.84 19.17
CA GLU A 21 -6.76 -9.63 18.63
C GLU A 21 -6.84 -8.43 17.68
N ASP A 22 -6.08 -7.39 17.93
CA ASP A 22 -5.96 -6.20 17.09
C ASP A 22 -5.07 -6.42 15.86
N GLY A 23 -4.31 -7.51 15.83
CA GLY A 23 -3.41 -7.89 14.74
C GLY A 23 -1.94 -7.60 14.98
N LEU A 24 -1.53 -7.02 16.12
CA LEU A 24 -0.12 -6.82 16.43
C LEU A 24 0.57 -8.18 16.61
N LEU A 25 1.65 -8.41 15.86
CA LEU A 25 2.39 -9.67 15.89
C LEU A 25 3.77 -9.52 16.54
N ALA A 26 4.52 -8.51 16.13
CA ALA A 26 5.88 -8.34 16.59
C ALA A 26 6.33 -6.88 16.57
N VAL A 27 7.44 -6.60 17.27
CA VAL A 27 8.11 -5.28 17.29
C VAL A 27 9.59 -5.42 16.98
N GLY A 28 10.22 -4.34 16.51
CA GLY A 28 11.65 -4.28 16.20
C GLY A 28 12.02 -4.89 14.84
N GLY A 29 13.24 -5.37 14.71
CA GLY A 29 13.80 -5.78 13.42
C GLY A 29 14.29 -4.58 12.63
N ASP A 30 14.16 -4.65 11.30
CA ASP A 30 14.56 -3.62 10.33
C ASP A 30 13.63 -3.63 9.11
N LEU A 31 13.82 -2.69 8.18
CA LEU A 31 13.07 -2.60 6.91
C LEU A 31 13.92 -3.04 5.71
N CYS A 32 14.80 -4.03 5.87
CA CYS A 32 15.52 -4.58 4.71
C CYS A 32 14.55 -5.28 3.75
N VAL A 33 14.94 -5.33 2.47
CA VAL A 33 14.10 -5.91 1.41
C VAL A 33 13.69 -7.33 1.72
N GLU A 34 14.64 -8.17 2.18
CA GLU A 34 14.39 -9.57 2.50
C GLU A 34 13.35 -9.75 3.61
N ARG A 35 13.41 -8.91 4.66
CA ARG A 35 12.42 -8.94 5.74
C ARG A 35 11.05 -8.46 5.28
N LEU A 36 10.99 -7.41 4.49
CA LEU A 36 9.73 -6.92 3.91
C LEU A 36 9.09 -7.97 3.00
N LEU A 37 9.86 -8.60 2.12
CA LEU A 37 9.36 -9.67 1.25
C LEU A 37 8.85 -10.86 2.06
N LEU A 38 9.60 -11.29 3.08
CA LEU A 38 9.15 -12.36 3.98
C LEU A 38 7.84 -11.96 4.69
N ALA A 39 7.74 -10.73 5.19
CA ALA A 39 6.55 -10.21 5.85
C ALA A 39 5.33 -10.27 4.91
N TYR A 40 5.40 -9.62 3.75
CA TYR A 40 4.29 -9.57 2.79
C TYR A 40 3.89 -10.96 2.27
N THR A 41 4.84 -11.86 2.08
CA THR A 41 4.54 -13.26 1.70
C THR A 41 3.66 -13.97 2.74
N HIS A 42 3.71 -13.56 4.00
CA HIS A 42 2.91 -14.10 5.10
C HIS A 42 1.72 -13.20 5.50
N GLY A 43 1.44 -12.15 4.73
CA GLY A 43 0.39 -11.18 5.04
C GLY A 43 0.72 -10.27 6.23
N ILE A 44 2.01 -10.17 6.59
CA ILE A 44 2.50 -9.27 7.64
C ILE A 44 2.95 -7.96 7.00
N PHE A 45 2.69 -6.84 7.64
CA PHE A 45 3.11 -5.52 7.15
C PHE A 45 3.56 -4.62 8.30
N PRO A 46 4.49 -3.66 8.06
CA PRO A 46 4.89 -2.69 9.05
C PRO A 46 3.90 -1.53 9.12
N TRP A 47 3.54 -1.11 10.32
CA TRP A 47 2.74 0.09 10.56
C TRP A 47 3.02 0.64 11.95
N TYR A 48 3.60 1.85 12.05
CA TYR A 48 4.06 2.46 13.29
C TYR A 48 4.22 3.98 13.09
N SER A 49 4.17 4.76 14.18
CA SER A 49 4.31 6.22 14.11
C SER A 49 5.78 6.66 14.14
N PRO A 50 6.11 7.85 13.62
CA PRO A 50 7.45 8.40 13.74
C PRO A 50 7.96 8.43 15.19
N GLY A 51 9.17 7.91 15.41
CA GLY A 51 9.78 7.83 16.74
C GLY A 51 9.39 6.60 17.56
N GLU A 52 8.47 5.79 17.07
CA GLU A 52 8.16 4.49 17.65
C GLU A 52 9.06 3.39 17.06
N GLU A 53 9.12 2.28 17.76
CA GLU A 53 9.77 1.06 17.26
C GLU A 53 8.92 0.46 16.13
N ILE A 54 9.57 -0.17 15.14
CA ILE A 54 8.84 -0.85 14.05
C ILE A 54 7.86 -1.85 14.63
N MET A 55 6.59 -1.74 14.27
CA MET A 55 5.53 -2.66 14.63
C MET A 55 5.07 -3.43 13.40
N TRP A 56 4.92 -4.75 13.54
CA TRP A 56 4.53 -5.69 12.49
C TRP A 56 3.16 -6.26 12.78
N TRP A 57 2.26 -6.13 11.81
CA TRP A 57 0.85 -6.43 11.95
C TRP A 57 0.42 -7.55 11.02
N CYS A 58 -0.46 -8.41 11.52
CA CYS A 58 -1.16 -9.44 10.74
C CYS A 58 -2.59 -9.62 11.27
N PRO A 59 -3.53 -8.71 10.95
CA PRO A 59 -4.89 -8.80 11.43
C PRO A 59 -5.59 -10.03 10.85
N LYS A 60 -6.40 -10.70 11.68
CA LYS A 60 -7.15 -11.92 11.31
C LYS A 60 -8.23 -11.65 10.25
N ARG A 61 -8.76 -10.43 10.22
CA ARG A 61 -9.73 -9.99 9.22
C ARG A 61 -9.06 -8.98 8.32
N ARG A 62 -9.06 -9.26 7.02
CA ARG A 62 -8.47 -8.40 6.00
C ARG A 62 -9.57 -7.75 5.19
N PHE A 63 -9.40 -6.46 4.91
CA PHE A 63 -10.20 -5.81 3.89
C PHE A 63 -9.54 -6.03 2.54
N VAL A 64 -10.24 -6.70 1.62
CA VAL A 64 -9.72 -7.03 0.29
C VAL A 64 -10.67 -6.56 -0.80
N ILE A 65 -10.10 -6.18 -1.93
CA ILE A 65 -10.84 -5.89 -3.17
C ILE A 65 -10.47 -6.99 -4.16
N ILE A 66 -11.48 -7.67 -4.71
CA ILE A 66 -11.29 -8.57 -5.83
C ILE A 66 -11.33 -7.72 -7.11
N PRO A 67 -10.24 -7.68 -7.90
CA PRO A 67 -10.15 -6.79 -9.06
C PRO A 67 -11.31 -6.92 -10.05
N GLU A 68 -11.73 -8.13 -10.38
CA GLU A 68 -12.85 -8.41 -11.29
C GLU A 68 -14.22 -8.02 -10.73
N GLU A 69 -14.35 -7.87 -9.39
CA GLU A 69 -15.60 -7.53 -8.70
C GLU A 69 -15.65 -6.07 -8.25
N ILE A 70 -14.66 -5.24 -8.62
CA ILE A 70 -14.62 -3.85 -8.18
C ILE A 70 -15.90 -3.10 -8.58
N HIS A 71 -16.65 -2.66 -7.57
CA HIS A 71 -17.87 -1.88 -7.82
C HIS A 71 -17.57 -0.44 -8.19
N ILE A 72 -17.90 -0.05 -9.42
CA ILE A 72 -17.77 1.33 -9.88
C ILE A 72 -19.15 1.95 -10.00
N SER A 73 -19.45 2.94 -9.15
CA SER A 73 -20.75 3.62 -9.17
C SER A 73 -21.02 4.28 -10.54
N ARG A 74 -22.31 4.45 -10.88
CA ARG A 74 -22.70 5.12 -12.14
C ARG A 74 -22.16 6.56 -12.23
N SER A 75 -22.12 7.26 -11.10
CA SER A 75 -21.55 8.63 -11.03
C SER A 75 -20.06 8.64 -11.31
N MET A 76 -19.31 7.68 -10.73
CA MET A 76 -17.87 7.57 -10.95
C MET A 76 -17.53 7.15 -12.38
N ASN A 77 -18.29 6.22 -12.97
CA ASN A 77 -18.15 5.86 -14.37
C ASN A 77 -18.38 7.08 -15.31
N LYS A 78 -19.42 7.89 -15.01
CA LYS A 78 -19.70 9.10 -15.77
C LYS A 78 -18.59 10.15 -15.58
N TYR A 79 -18.05 10.24 -14.37
CA TYR A 79 -16.94 11.14 -14.03
C TYR A 79 -15.69 10.78 -14.86
N ILE A 80 -15.23 9.51 -14.78
CA ILE A 80 -14.04 9.04 -15.52
C ILE A 80 -14.19 9.26 -17.04
N ARG A 81 -15.40 9.03 -17.61
CA ARG A 81 -15.63 9.21 -19.05
C ARG A 81 -15.61 10.69 -19.49
N ARG A 82 -15.86 11.63 -18.57
CA ARG A 82 -15.85 13.08 -18.88
C ARG A 82 -14.46 13.68 -18.78
N HIS A 83 -13.59 13.07 -18.01
CA HIS A 83 -12.22 13.52 -17.79
C HIS A 83 -11.27 12.68 -18.65
N THR A 84 -10.37 13.36 -19.34
CA THR A 84 -9.35 12.68 -20.16
C THR A 84 -8.18 12.29 -19.26
N TYR A 85 -8.34 11.18 -18.55
CA TYR A 85 -7.29 10.67 -17.68
C TYR A 85 -6.24 9.87 -18.47
N ARG A 86 -4.98 10.12 -18.13
CA ARG A 86 -3.83 9.33 -18.55
C ARG A 86 -3.24 8.67 -17.31
N PHE A 87 -2.97 7.38 -17.39
CA PHE A 87 -2.42 6.59 -16.29
C PHE A 87 -0.97 6.25 -16.61
N GLN A 88 -0.09 6.37 -15.60
CA GLN A 88 1.32 6.01 -15.72
C GLN A 88 1.70 5.11 -14.56
N LEU A 89 2.46 4.06 -14.87
CA LEU A 89 2.99 3.13 -13.88
C LEU A 89 4.44 3.50 -13.59
N ASN A 90 4.78 3.62 -12.31
CA ASN A 90 6.15 3.90 -11.84
C ASN A 90 6.80 5.13 -12.52
N ARG A 91 6.03 6.19 -12.79
CA ARG A 91 6.62 7.41 -13.33
C ARG A 91 7.59 8.04 -12.33
N ASP A 92 7.14 8.18 -11.08
CA ASP A 92 7.96 8.66 -9.95
C ASP A 92 7.43 8.07 -8.64
N PHE A 93 7.94 6.90 -8.28
CA PHE A 93 7.53 6.20 -7.09
C PHE A 93 7.82 7.01 -5.82
N GLY A 94 8.97 7.67 -5.76
CA GLY A 94 9.36 8.48 -4.61
C GLY A 94 8.45 9.70 -4.42
N ASP A 95 8.14 10.44 -5.49
CA ASP A 95 7.19 11.56 -5.43
C ASP A 95 5.79 11.08 -5.03
N THR A 96 5.34 9.92 -5.54
CA THR A 96 4.06 9.33 -5.16
C THR A 96 4.00 9.01 -3.65
N MET A 97 5.04 8.39 -3.09
CA MET A 97 5.13 8.16 -1.65
C MET A 97 5.15 9.46 -0.84
N HIS A 98 5.96 10.42 -1.26
CA HIS A 98 6.06 11.73 -0.61
C HIS A 98 4.70 12.44 -0.55
N ARG A 99 3.92 12.44 -1.65
CA ARG A 99 2.55 13.00 -1.68
C ARG A 99 1.59 12.26 -0.79
N CYS A 100 1.65 10.95 -0.73
CA CYS A 100 0.86 10.16 0.20
C CYS A 100 1.18 10.53 1.66
N ARG A 101 2.47 10.70 1.99
CA ARG A 101 2.92 11.16 3.31
C ARG A 101 2.39 12.56 3.64
N ALA A 102 2.64 13.53 2.77
CA ALA A 102 2.24 14.92 2.97
C ALA A 102 0.72 15.07 3.19
N LYS A 103 -0.08 14.29 2.43
CA LYS A 103 -1.54 14.29 2.59
C LYS A 103 -1.97 13.81 3.97
N ARG A 104 -1.34 12.74 4.48
CA ARG A 104 -1.64 12.17 5.79
C ARG A 104 -1.17 13.05 6.94
N GLU A 105 0.01 13.66 6.84
CA GLU A 105 0.52 14.61 7.85
C GLU A 105 -0.46 15.76 8.10
N PHE A 106 -1.15 16.21 7.06
CA PHE A 106 -2.14 17.27 7.16
C PHE A 106 -3.45 16.81 7.82
N GLU A 107 -3.87 15.55 7.63
CA GLU A 107 -5.18 15.04 8.08
C GLU A 107 -5.12 14.46 9.51
N GLU A 108 -4.24 13.50 9.77
CA GLU A 108 -4.29 12.68 11.01
C GLU A 108 -2.89 12.31 11.56
N GLY A 109 -1.81 12.84 10.97
CA GLY A 109 -0.46 12.35 11.18
C GLY A 109 -0.10 11.23 10.22
N THR A 110 1.20 10.99 10.01
CA THR A 110 1.67 9.99 9.07
C THR A 110 2.40 8.85 9.75
N TRP A 111 2.21 7.65 9.24
CA TRP A 111 3.00 6.46 9.54
C TRP A 111 4.12 6.25 8.51
N ILE A 112 4.15 7.04 7.43
CA ILE A 112 5.18 6.96 6.40
C ILE A 112 6.40 7.75 6.89
N THR A 113 7.36 7.06 7.49
CA THR A 113 8.63 7.64 7.96
C THR A 113 9.65 7.74 6.83
N ASP A 114 10.74 8.50 7.04
CA ASP A 114 11.85 8.56 6.08
C ASP A 114 12.44 7.17 5.81
N GLU A 115 12.54 6.33 6.85
CA GLU A 115 13.02 4.95 6.73
C GLU A 115 12.08 4.08 5.87
N MET A 116 10.77 4.29 6.00
CA MET A 116 9.80 3.60 5.15
C MET A 116 9.88 4.06 3.70
N GLU A 117 9.97 5.38 3.45
CA GLU A 117 10.14 5.89 2.09
C GLU A 117 11.38 5.27 1.42
N GLU A 118 12.51 5.25 2.12
CA GLU A 118 13.74 4.64 1.60
C GLU A 118 13.58 3.14 1.35
N ALA A 119 12.99 2.40 2.29
CA ALA A 119 12.78 0.96 2.19
C ALA A 119 11.87 0.58 1.01
N TYR A 120 10.74 1.28 0.85
CA TYR A 120 9.81 1.01 -0.25
C TYR A 120 10.34 1.48 -1.61
N CYS A 121 11.15 2.55 -1.65
CA CYS A 121 11.90 2.90 -2.85
C CYS A 121 12.91 1.81 -3.23
N ARG A 122 13.52 1.10 -2.26
CA ARG A 122 14.35 -0.08 -2.56
C ARG A 122 13.49 -1.22 -3.13
N LEU A 123 12.34 -1.55 -2.53
CA LEU A 123 11.41 -2.53 -3.06
C LEU A 123 10.97 -2.21 -4.50
N ASN A 124 10.73 -0.93 -4.80
CA ASN A 124 10.37 -0.50 -6.16
C ASN A 124 11.51 -0.73 -7.14
N ARG A 125 12.76 -0.35 -6.80
CA ARG A 125 13.94 -0.59 -7.64
C ARG A 125 14.19 -2.08 -7.92
N GLU A 126 13.80 -2.95 -6.99
CA GLU A 126 13.90 -4.41 -7.14
C GLU A 126 12.65 -5.04 -7.79
N GLY A 127 11.65 -4.23 -8.16
CA GLY A 127 10.47 -4.68 -8.88
C GLY A 127 9.34 -5.25 -8.01
N TYR A 128 9.40 -5.09 -6.69
CA TYR A 128 8.40 -5.60 -5.75
C TYR A 128 7.37 -4.55 -5.30
N ALA A 129 7.63 -3.28 -5.54
CA ALA A 129 6.66 -2.22 -5.29
C ALA A 129 6.40 -1.42 -6.56
N LEU A 130 5.20 -0.89 -6.70
CA LEU A 130 4.82 -0.06 -7.82
C LEU A 130 3.91 1.08 -7.40
N SER A 131 3.96 2.17 -8.18
CA SER A 131 3.02 3.27 -8.10
C SER A 131 2.21 3.40 -9.39
N LEU A 132 1.02 3.97 -9.27
CA LEU A 132 0.19 4.34 -10.40
C LEU A 132 -0.26 5.77 -10.22
N GLU A 133 0.13 6.62 -11.17
CA GLU A 133 -0.17 8.04 -11.20
C GLU A 133 -1.24 8.34 -12.25
N VAL A 134 -2.14 9.25 -11.90
CA VAL A 134 -3.26 9.70 -12.74
C VAL A 134 -3.07 11.15 -13.12
N PHE A 135 -3.11 11.45 -14.41
CA PHE A 135 -2.98 12.78 -14.96
C PHE A 135 -4.25 13.20 -15.70
N GLU A 136 -4.64 14.45 -15.53
CA GLU A 136 -5.64 15.11 -16.34
C GLU A 136 -4.96 16.18 -17.19
N GLY A 137 -4.82 15.92 -18.49
CA GLY A 137 -3.86 16.67 -19.32
C GLY A 137 -2.43 16.43 -18.83
N ASP A 138 -1.74 17.51 -18.47
CA ASP A 138 -0.38 17.47 -17.93
C ASP A 138 -0.33 17.60 -16.39
N GLU A 139 -1.48 17.81 -15.75
CA GLU A 139 -1.58 17.99 -14.31
C GLU A 139 -1.81 16.64 -13.59
N LEU A 140 -1.04 16.41 -12.52
CA LEU A 140 -1.22 15.24 -11.66
C LEU A 140 -2.55 15.38 -10.91
N ALA A 141 -3.43 14.39 -11.06
CA ALA A 141 -4.75 14.37 -10.42
C ALA A 141 -4.78 13.51 -9.15
N GLY A 142 -3.91 12.52 -9.05
CA GLY A 142 -3.79 11.64 -7.90
C GLY A 142 -2.90 10.44 -8.18
N GLY A 143 -2.77 9.56 -7.21
CA GLY A 143 -1.99 8.35 -7.35
C GLY A 143 -2.10 7.45 -6.14
N LEU A 144 -1.46 6.31 -6.24
CA LEU A 144 -1.33 5.32 -5.18
C LEU A 144 -0.02 4.55 -5.32
N TYR A 145 0.39 3.88 -4.25
CA TYR A 145 1.48 2.91 -4.31
C TYR A 145 1.16 1.67 -3.47
N GLY A 146 1.91 0.61 -3.71
CA GLY A 146 1.82 -0.62 -2.96
C GLY A 146 2.87 -1.65 -3.34
N VAL A 147 2.77 -2.82 -2.70
CA VAL A 147 3.70 -3.94 -2.85
C VAL A 147 3.02 -5.05 -3.64
N SER A 148 3.74 -5.65 -4.58
CA SER A 148 3.25 -6.71 -5.47
C SER A 148 4.00 -8.00 -5.19
N ILE A 149 3.31 -9.00 -4.61
CA ILE A 149 3.88 -10.32 -4.31
C ILE A 149 3.01 -11.40 -4.92
N GLY A 150 3.56 -12.15 -5.86
CA GLY A 150 2.83 -13.19 -6.58
C GLY A 150 1.62 -12.62 -7.31
N ARG A 151 0.41 -13.02 -6.91
CA ARG A 151 -0.86 -12.54 -7.47
C ARG A 151 -1.66 -11.68 -6.51
N CYS A 152 -1.00 -11.09 -5.52
CA CYS A 152 -1.57 -10.16 -4.54
C CYS A 152 -0.89 -8.81 -4.65
N PHE A 153 -1.69 -7.74 -4.67
CA PHE A 153 -1.22 -6.38 -4.53
C PHE A 153 -1.61 -5.85 -3.15
N PHE A 154 -0.65 -5.42 -2.36
CA PHE A 154 -0.88 -4.79 -1.06
C PHE A 154 -0.94 -3.28 -1.26
N GLY A 155 -2.14 -2.70 -1.14
CA GLY A 155 -2.34 -1.27 -1.28
C GLY A 155 -1.90 -0.55 -0.02
N GLU A 156 -0.87 0.30 -0.13
CA GLU A 156 -0.28 0.97 1.02
C GLU A 156 -0.92 2.33 1.28
N SER A 157 -0.93 3.20 0.29
CA SER A 157 -1.51 4.52 0.43
C SER A 157 -1.90 5.12 -0.91
N MET A 158 -2.76 6.15 -0.86
CA MET A 158 -3.19 6.90 -2.03
C MET A 158 -3.39 8.37 -1.68
N PHE A 159 -3.32 9.24 -2.69
CA PHE A 159 -3.56 10.67 -2.57
C PHE A 159 -4.41 11.20 -3.73
N SER A 160 -5.06 12.33 -3.51
CA SER A 160 -5.76 13.11 -4.54
C SER A 160 -5.28 14.54 -4.53
N GLU A 161 -4.87 15.05 -5.68
CA GLU A 161 -4.66 16.48 -5.94
C GLU A 161 -5.91 17.11 -6.55
N LYS A 162 -6.70 16.32 -7.28
CA LYS A 162 -7.99 16.70 -7.82
C LYS A 162 -9.09 15.78 -7.32
N GLU A 163 -10.33 16.24 -7.39
CA GLU A 163 -11.50 15.47 -7.00
C GLU A 163 -11.48 14.08 -7.66
N ASN A 164 -11.72 13.02 -6.85
CA ASN A 164 -11.72 11.63 -7.29
C ASN A 164 -10.40 11.10 -7.89
N GLY A 165 -9.28 11.80 -7.79
CA GLY A 165 -7.99 11.36 -8.35
C GLY A 165 -7.54 9.98 -7.82
N SER A 166 -7.57 9.78 -6.49
CA SER A 166 -7.23 8.49 -5.88
C SER A 166 -8.20 7.36 -6.26
N LYS A 167 -9.51 7.67 -6.39
CA LYS A 167 -10.50 6.69 -6.86
C LYS A 167 -10.25 6.28 -8.31
N ALA A 168 -9.89 7.22 -9.17
CA ALA A 168 -9.52 6.93 -10.55
C ALA A 168 -8.26 6.05 -10.61
N ALA A 169 -7.26 6.33 -9.76
CA ALA A 169 -6.06 5.51 -9.63
C ALA A 169 -6.40 4.07 -9.20
N LEU A 170 -7.21 3.90 -8.16
CA LEU A 170 -7.62 2.57 -7.68
C LEU A 170 -8.39 1.77 -8.73
N ILE A 171 -9.30 2.42 -9.47
CA ILE A 171 -10.06 1.76 -10.54
C ILE A 171 -9.14 1.34 -11.68
N ALA A 172 -8.20 2.19 -12.07
CA ALA A 172 -7.23 1.87 -13.11
C ALA A 172 -6.30 0.73 -12.69
N LEU A 173 -5.82 0.77 -11.43
CA LEU A 173 -5.04 -0.31 -10.85
C LEU A 173 -5.81 -1.64 -10.88
N ALA A 174 -7.04 -1.66 -10.39
CA ALA A 174 -7.84 -2.88 -10.34
C ALA A 174 -8.02 -3.51 -11.72
N ARG A 175 -8.31 -2.70 -12.76
CA ARG A 175 -8.41 -3.19 -14.14
C ARG A 175 -7.08 -3.76 -14.65
N MET A 176 -5.98 -3.06 -14.41
CA MET A 176 -4.66 -3.54 -14.79
C MET A 176 -4.33 -4.87 -14.09
N LEU A 177 -4.65 -4.98 -12.81
CA LEU A 177 -4.42 -6.20 -12.02
C LEU A 177 -5.30 -7.37 -12.51
N GLU A 178 -6.57 -7.12 -12.83
CA GLU A 178 -7.48 -8.10 -13.45
C GLU A 178 -6.90 -8.63 -14.76
N GLU A 179 -6.51 -7.74 -15.68
CA GLU A 179 -5.91 -8.09 -16.98
C GLU A 179 -4.62 -8.91 -16.84
N ASN A 180 -3.87 -8.71 -15.74
CA ASN A 180 -2.64 -9.45 -15.43
C ASN A 180 -2.86 -10.65 -14.50
N GLY A 181 -4.12 -11.02 -14.24
CA GLY A 181 -4.48 -12.23 -13.50
C GLY A 181 -4.19 -12.18 -12.00
N PHE A 182 -4.16 -10.99 -11.40
CA PHE A 182 -4.09 -10.84 -9.95
C PHE A 182 -5.40 -11.29 -9.29
N LEU A 183 -5.29 -11.82 -8.08
CA LEU A 183 -6.43 -12.35 -7.33
C LEU A 183 -7.06 -11.30 -6.42
N MET A 184 -6.25 -10.42 -5.84
CA MET A 184 -6.76 -9.46 -4.85
C MET A 184 -5.87 -8.23 -4.72
N ILE A 185 -6.49 -7.15 -4.25
CA ILE A 185 -5.85 -6.00 -3.63
C ILE A 185 -6.11 -6.12 -2.13
N ASP A 186 -5.06 -6.33 -1.36
CA ASP A 186 -5.13 -6.36 0.09
C ASP A 186 -4.99 -4.95 0.65
N CYS A 187 -6.03 -4.45 1.29
CA CYS A 187 -6.09 -3.12 1.89
C CYS A 187 -5.85 -3.16 3.41
N GLN A 188 -5.32 -4.25 3.94
CA GLN A 188 -4.98 -4.50 5.33
C GLN A 188 -6.18 -4.35 6.28
N PHE A 189 -6.36 -3.16 6.87
CA PHE A 189 -7.48 -2.85 7.75
C PHE A 189 -8.65 -2.23 6.98
N HIS A 190 -9.86 -2.41 7.51
CA HIS A 190 -10.99 -1.60 7.07
C HIS A 190 -10.83 -0.20 7.70
N THR A 191 -10.64 0.80 6.87
CA THR A 191 -10.76 2.22 7.26
C THR A 191 -12.15 2.72 6.89
N PRO A 192 -12.81 3.50 7.76
CA PRO A 192 -14.15 4.06 7.51
C PRO A 192 -14.23 4.93 6.25
#